data_650b2dd67906fc2b960100b16f1a1c32
#
_entry.id   650b2dd67906fc2b960100b16f1a1c32
#
_cell.length_a   1.000
_cell.length_b   1.000
_cell.length_c   1.000
_cell.angle_alpha   90.00
_cell.angle_beta   90.00
_cell.angle_gamma   90.00
#
_symmetry.space_group_name_H-M   'P 1'
#
loop_
_entity.id
_entity.type
_entity.pdbx_description
1 polymer ?
#
loop_
_entity_poly.entity_id
_entity_poly.type
_entity_poly.pdbx_seq_one_letter_code
_entity_poly.pdbx_strand_id
1 'polypeptide(L)'
;MDLQGYLSGRIVNRTHYTLTPVNCVTDSGGRVALGGAIEPLKEGIVFTISDIGTSGVHKRGQCMFAIYDDFGADTLSRLIVQWDSVESNEPVNLSAWIEGRESAEVVCSLESGERGQRFLTCVVDCKH
;
A
#
# COMPACT_ATOMS: atom_id res chain seq x y z
N MET A 1 25.90 6.59 -10.26
CA MET A 1 24.67 7.26 -9.82
C MET A 1 23.97 6.41 -8.79
N ASP A 2 23.72 6.98 -7.67
CA ASP A 2 23.03 6.27 -6.62
C ASP A 2 21.55 6.26 -6.84
N LEU A 3 20.95 5.13 -6.61
CA LEU A 3 19.51 5.03 -6.69
C LEU A 3 18.89 5.56 -5.41
N GLN A 4 17.90 6.37 -5.59
CA GLN A 4 17.11 6.84 -4.48
C GLN A 4 16.27 5.71 -3.92
N GLY A 5 15.83 5.85 -2.70
CA GLY A 5 14.89 4.90 -2.13
C GLY A 5 13.64 4.79 -2.99
N TYR A 6 13.08 3.61 -3.03
CA TYR A 6 11.96 3.32 -3.91
C TYR A 6 11.05 2.30 -3.24
N LEU A 7 9.78 2.62 -3.19
CA LEU A 7 8.78 1.73 -2.59
C LEU A 7 7.60 1.60 -3.53
N SER A 8 7.29 0.38 -3.92
CA SER A 8 6.08 0.09 -4.70
C SER A 8 5.09 -0.65 -3.84
N GLY A 9 3.85 -0.22 -3.87
CA GLY A 9 2.76 -0.90 -3.20
C GLY A 9 1.94 -1.70 -4.18
N ARG A 10 1.70 -2.95 -3.84
CA ARG A 10 0.92 -3.86 -4.65
C ARG A 10 -0.21 -4.43 -3.83
N ILE A 11 -1.39 -4.50 -4.42
CA ILE A 11 -2.55 -5.13 -3.81
C ILE A 11 -2.87 -6.39 -4.59
N VAL A 12 -3.05 -7.49 -3.86
CA VAL A 12 -3.61 -8.72 -4.38
C VAL A 12 -5.03 -8.79 -3.82
N ASN A 13 -6.01 -8.55 -4.67
CA ASN A 13 -7.41 -8.46 -4.25
C ASN A 13 -8.11 -9.79 -4.46
N ARG A 14 -8.38 -10.50 -3.39
CA ARG A 14 -9.10 -11.77 -3.42
C ARG A 14 -10.56 -11.63 -3.00
N THR A 15 -11.06 -10.40 -3.03
CA THR A 15 -12.44 -10.10 -2.65
C THR A 15 -13.27 -9.83 -3.88
N HIS A 16 -14.57 -9.65 -3.66
CA HIS A 16 -15.49 -9.20 -4.70
C HIS A 16 -15.62 -7.68 -4.76
N TYR A 17 -14.87 -6.98 -3.92
CA TYR A 17 -14.85 -5.51 -3.93
C TYR A 17 -13.86 -4.98 -4.93
N THR A 18 -14.06 -3.73 -5.33
CA THR A 18 -13.05 -2.98 -6.08
C THR A 18 -12.32 -2.05 -5.11
N LEU A 19 -11.01 -2.08 -5.15
CA LEU A 19 -10.16 -1.30 -4.25
C LEU A 19 -9.51 -0.18 -5.04
N THR A 20 -9.81 1.05 -4.68
CA THR A 20 -9.34 2.22 -5.43
C THR A 20 -8.45 3.10 -4.57
N PRO A 21 -7.21 3.39 -4.99
CA PRO A 21 -6.36 4.31 -4.25
C PRO A 21 -7.00 5.69 -4.16
N VAL A 22 -7.08 6.24 -2.96
CA VAL A 22 -7.66 7.56 -2.73
C VAL A 22 -6.57 8.56 -2.39
N ASN A 23 -5.69 8.18 -1.49
CA ASN A 23 -4.68 9.09 -0.99
C ASN A 23 -3.49 8.30 -0.48
N CYS A 24 -2.30 8.82 -0.72
CA CYS A 24 -1.08 8.21 -0.22
C CYS A 24 -0.14 9.34 0.18
N VAL A 25 0.27 9.34 1.42
CA VAL A 25 1.13 10.40 1.96
C VAL A 25 2.38 9.79 2.56
N THR A 26 3.47 10.52 2.47
CA THR A 26 4.72 10.13 3.08
C THR A 26 5.35 11.37 3.69
N ASP A 27 6.00 11.21 4.83
CA ASP A 27 6.65 12.31 5.51
C ASP A 27 8.11 12.47 5.10
N SER A 28 8.59 11.65 4.20
CA SER A 28 10.00 11.69 3.76
C SER A 28 10.22 12.53 2.52
N GLY A 29 9.19 13.18 2.01
CA GLY A 29 9.32 14.07 0.87
C GLY A 29 9.43 13.39 -0.48
N GLY A 30 9.18 12.10 -0.56
CA GLY A 30 9.24 11.37 -1.82
C GLY A 30 8.11 11.75 -2.78
N ARG A 31 8.28 11.36 -4.02
CA ARG A 31 7.27 11.56 -5.04
C ARG A 31 6.32 10.37 -5.05
N VAL A 32 5.04 10.65 -5.00
CA VAL A 32 4.01 9.62 -4.96
C VAL A 32 3.25 9.60 -6.28
N ALA A 33 3.17 8.42 -6.87
CA ALA A 33 2.32 8.18 -8.04
C ALA A 33 1.31 7.11 -7.65
N LEU A 34 0.02 7.40 -7.83
CA LEU A 34 -1.05 6.46 -7.57
C LEU A 34 -1.35 5.66 -8.82
N GLY A 35 -1.61 4.38 -8.64
CA GLY A 35 -2.07 3.51 -9.71
C GLY A 35 -3.58 3.52 -9.82
N GLY A 36 -4.09 2.62 -10.63
CA GLY A 36 -5.53 2.50 -10.84
C GLY A 36 -6.21 1.60 -9.81
N ALA A 37 -7.50 1.44 -9.98
CA ALA A 37 -8.29 0.56 -9.15
C ALA A 37 -7.91 -0.90 -9.39
N ILE A 38 -8.03 -1.70 -8.34
CA ILE A 38 -7.82 -3.14 -8.43
C ILE A 38 -9.19 -3.80 -8.37
N GLU A 39 -9.58 -4.38 -9.49
CA GLU A 39 -10.87 -5.06 -9.61
C GLU A 39 -10.87 -6.37 -8.83
N PRO A 40 -12.07 -6.95 -8.61
CA PRO A 40 -12.16 -8.24 -7.91
C PRO A 40 -11.29 -9.30 -8.56
N LEU A 41 -10.57 -10.05 -7.73
CA LEU A 41 -9.72 -11.17 -8.14
C LEU A 41 -8.55 -10.76 -9.04
N LYS A 42 -8.18 -9.49 -9.00
CA LYS A 42 -7.04 -8.96 -9.75
C LYS A 42 -5.95 -8.49 -8.79
N GLU A 43 -4.80 -8.21 -9.35
CA GLU A 43 -3.69 -7.63 -8.60
C GLU A 43 -3.00 -6.57 -9.44
N GLY A 44 -2.33 -5.66 -8.78
CA GLY A 44 -1.60 -4.62 -9.48
C GLY A 44 -0.90 -3.66 -8.54
N ILE A 45 -0.09 -2.81 -9.12
CA ILE A 45 0.62 -1.76 -8.40
C ILE A 45 -0.36 -0.61 -8.17
N VAL A 46 -0.51 -0.21 -6.91
CA VAL A 46 -1.45 0.84 -6.53
C VAL A 46 -0.77 2.13 -6.14
N PHE A 47 0.49 2.10 -5.78
CA PHE A 47 1.27 3.31 -5.59
C PHE A 47 2.74 3.02 -5.83
N THR A 48 3.47 4.08 -6.16
CA THR A 48 4.92 4.06 -6.25
C THR A 48 5.44 5.32 -5.60
N ILE A 49 6.39 5.17 -4.71
CA ILE A 49 7.05 6.29 -4.05
C ILE A 49 8.52 6.24 -4.43
N SER A 50 9.00 7.29 -5.05
CA SER A 50 10.39 7.42 -5.44
C SER A 50 11.03 8.57 -4.68
N ASP A 51 12.35 8.64 -4.74
CA ASP A 51 13.11 9.70 -4.10
C ASP A 51 12.83 9.82 -2.61
N ILE A 52 12.80 8.67 -1.92
CA ILE A 52 12.45 8.64 -0.50
C ILE A 52 13.50 9.32 0.38
N GLY A 53 14.50 9.87 -0.19
CA GLY A 53 15.48 10.60 0.57
C GLY A 53 16.63 9.74 1.05
N THR A 54 17.50 10.33 1.83
CA THR A 54 18.73 9.72 2.26
C THR A 54 18.60 9.08 3.62
N SER A 55 19.62 8.33 3.97
CA SER A 55 19.71 7.65 5.26
C SER A 55 19.61 8.61 6.43
N GLY A 56 19.21 8.11 7.57
CA GLY A 56 19.14 8.86 8.81
C GLY A 56 17.80 9.53 9.08
N VAL A 57 16.90 9.50 8.13
CA VAL A 57 15.57 10.08 8.29
C VAL A 57 14.55 8.97 8.50
N HIS A 58 13.71 9.15 9.49
CA HIS A 58 12.62 8.22 9.74
C HIS A 58 11.60 8.33 8.60
N LYS A 59 11.28 7.20 8.00
CA LYS A 59 10.41 7.18 6.82
C LYS A 59 9.09 6.52 7.15
N ARG A 60 8.03 7.30 7.06
CA ARG A 60 6.68 6.85 7.34
C ARG A 60 5.79 7.15 6.16
N GLY A 61 4.77 6.36 6.01
CA GLY A 61 3.76 6.63 5.01
C GLY A 61 2.47 5.91 5.30
N GLN A 62 1.43 6.37 4.64
CA GLN A 62 0.11 5.78 4.75
C GLN A 62 -0.61 5.93 3.43
N CYS A 63 -1.24 4.86 2.99
CA CYS A 63 -2.12 4.90 1.84
C CYS A 63 -3.51 4.47 2.25
N MET A 64 -4.51 5.12 1.65
CA MET A 64 -5.91 4.84 1.90
C MET A 64 -6.57 4.44 0.60
N PHE A 65 -7.43 3.43 0.67
CA PHE A 65 -8.15 2.90 -0.50
C PHE A 65 -9.63 2.89 -0.19
N ALA A 66 -10.42 3.35 -1.14
CA ALA A 66 -11.87 3.23 -1.08
C ALA A 66 -12.26 1.81 -1.49
N ILE A 67 -13.32 1.31 -0.89
CA ILE A 67 -13.84 -0.04 -1.14
C ILE A 67 -15.21 0.10 -1.75
N TYR A 68 -15.35 -0.34 -3.00
CA TYR A 68 -16.62 -0.29 -3.73
C TYR A 68 -17.19 -1.70 -3.83
N ASP A 69 -18.51 -1.80 -3.72
CA ASP A 69 -19.18 -3.09 -3.80
C ASP A 69 -19.40 -3.54 -5.25
N ASP A 70 -20.10 -4.65 -5.42
CA ASP A 70 -20.37 -5.25 -6.74
C ASP A 70 -21.17 -4.34 -7.66
N PHE A 71 -21.89 -3.40 -7.08
CA PHE A 71 -22.74 -2.48 -7.83
C PHE A 71 -22.02 -1.15 -8.09
N GLY A 72 -20.77 -1.04 -7.71
CA GLY A 72 -20.01 0.18 -7.86
C GLY A 72 -20.32 1.24 -6.82
N ALA A 73 -21.03 0.89 -5.76
CA ALA A 73 -21.34 1.83 -4.70
C ALA A 73 -20.23 1.88 -3.66
N ASP A 74 -19.94 3.08 -3.17
CA ASP A 74 -18.96 3.27 -2.12
C ASP A 74 -19.52 2.69 -0.81
N THR A 75 -18.81 1.70 -0.27
CA THR A 75 -19.23 1.06 0.97
C THR A 75 -19.01 1.95 2.20
N LEU A 76 -18.29 3.07 2.01
CA LEU A 76 -17.81 3.96 3.07
C LEU A 76 -16.76 3.31 3.96
N SER A 77 -16.38 2.07 3.70
CA SER A 77 -15.25 1.44 4.35
C SER A 77 -13.97 1.82 3.63
N ARG A 78 -12.86 1.78 4.37
CA ARG A 78 -11.56 2.15 3.84
C ARG A 78 -10.51 1.13 4.24
N LEU A 79 -9.66 0.79 3.30
CA LEU A 79 -8.45 0.02 3.58
C LEU A 79 -7.34 1.02 3.88
N ILE A 80 -6.69 0.84 5.02
CA ILE A 80 -5.58 1.69 5.44
C ILE A 80 -4.33 0.83 5.48
N VAL A 81 -3.26 1.30 4.85
CA VAL A 81 -1.95 0.65 4.88
C VAL A 81 -0.95 1.67 5.39
N GLN A 82 -0.23 1.31 6.44
CA GLN A 82 0.80 2.17 7.04
C GLN A 82 2.13 1.44 7.08
N TRP A 83 3.19 2.19 6.94
CA TRP A 83 4.54 1.67 7.13
C TRP A 83 5.41 2.69 7.84
N ASP A 84 6.47 2.18 8.45
CA ASP A 84 7.41 3.00 9.20
C ASP A 84 8.79 2.40 9.07
N SER A 85 9.79 3.23 8.79
CA SER A 85 11.20 2.83 8.70
C SER A 85 11.49 1.80 7.61
N VAL A 86 11.25 2.19 6.35
CA VAL A 86 11.49 1.29 5.21
C VAL A 86 12.94 1.29 4.73
N GLU A 87 13.88 1.67 5.57
CA GLU A 87 15.29 1.61 5.22
C GLU A 87 15.80 0.17 5.22
N SER A 88 16.88 -0.06 4.46
CA SER A 88 17.27 -1.42 4.09
C SER A 88 17.72 -2.30 5.26
N ASN A 89 18.16 -1.76 6.35
CA ASN A 89 18.71 -2.54 7.44
C ASN A 89 17.88 -2.49 8.72
N GLU A 90 16.67 -1.93 8.64
CA GLU A 90 15.86 -1.77 9.83
C GLU A 90 14.58 -2.58 9.74
N PRO A 91 14.10 -3.06 10.87
CA PRO A 91 12.77 -3.66 10.92
C PRO A 91 11.73 -2.65 10.46
N VAL A 92 10.76 -3.11 9.73
CA VAL A 92 9.69 -2.26 9.23
C VAL A 92 8.42 -2.60 9.99
N ASN A 93 7.78 -1.58 10.52
CA ASN A 93 6.47 -1.72 11.10
C ASN A 93 5.43 -1.54 10.00
N LEU A 94 4.74 -2.60 9.69
CA LEU A 94 3.65 -2.60 8.73
C LEU A 94 2.35 -2.84 9.45
N SER A 95 1.35 -2.06 9.12
CA SER A 95 0.01 -2.24 9.64
C SER A 95 -0.98 -2.01 8.52
N ALA A 96 -1.97 -2.86 8.45
CA ALA A 96 -3.05 -2.67 7.49
C ALA A 96 -4.35 -3.15 8.11
N TRP A 97 -5.41 -2.38 7.88
CA TRP A 97 -6.72 -2.71 8.44
C TRP A 97 -7.82 -2.11 7.60
N ILE A 98 -9.03 -2.59 7.83
CA ILE A 98 -10.22 -2.05 7.20
C ILE A 98 -10.98 -1.26 8.26
N GLU A 99 -11.26 0.00 7.96
CA GLU A 99 -12.15 0.82 8.76
C GLU A 99 -13.53 0.81 8.12
N GLY A 100 -14.54 0.52 8.91
CA GLY A 100 -15.92 0.48 8.43
C GLY A 100 -16.58 -0.85 8.70
N ARG A 101 -17.63 -1.13 7.97
CA ARG A 101 -18.45 -2.31 8.19
C ARG A 101 -18.03 -3.53 7.36
N GLU A 102 -17.23 -3.30 6.34
CA GLU A 102 -16.87 -4.39 5.47
C GLU A 102 -15.90 -5.33 6.16
N SER A 103 -16.10 -6.61 5.94
CA SER A 103 -15.35 -7.64 6.61
C SER A 103 -14.32 -8.23 5.64
N ALA A 104 -13.07 -7.93 5.89
CA ALA A 104 -11.97 -8.45 5.09
C ALA A 104 -10.73 -8.55 5.95
N GLU A 105 -9.84 -9.44 5.55
CA GLU A 105 -8.54 -9.59 6.19
C GLU A 105 -7.48 -9.02 5.27
N VAL A 106 -6.50 -8.36 5.86
CA VAL A 106 -5.39 -7.81 5.11
C VAL A 106 -4.10 -8.33 5.71
N VAL A 107 -3.26 -8.90 4.86
CA VAL A 107 -1.94 -9.37 5.27
C VAL A 107 -0.92 -8.69 4.37
N CYS A 108 -0.01 -7.96 4.97
CA CYS A 108 1.01 -7.24 4.22
C CYS A 108 2.39 -7.80 4.51
N SER A 109 3.25 -7.74 3.50
CA SER A 109 4.64 -8.12 3.62
C SER A 109 5.49 -7.11 2.87
N LEU A 110 6.74 -6.98 3.30
CA LEU A 110 7.70 -6.13 2.64
C LEU A 110 8.83 -6.98 2.11
N GLU A 111 9.13 -6.82 0.84
CA GLU A 111 10.23 -7.53 0.20
C GLU A 111 11.24 -6.54 -0.33
N SER A 112 12.50 -6.91 -0.28
CA SER A 112 13.58 -6.11 -0.84
C SER A 112 13.87 -6.59 -2.24
N GLY A 113 13.95 -5.65 -3.17
CA GLY A 113 14.39 -5.91 -4.51
C GLY A 113 15.84 -5.47 -4.68
N GLU A 114 16.25 -5.36 -5.92
CA GLU A 114 17.59 -4.90 -6.26
C GLU A 114 17.67 -3.38 -6.12
N ARG A 115 18.88 -2.89 -5.86
CA ARG A 115 19.20 -1.46 -5.91
C ARG A 115 18.32 -0.59 -5.01
N GLY A 116 18.06 -1.08 -3.81
CA GLY A 116 17.30 -0.29 -2.84
C GLY A 116 15.81 -0.27 -3.08
N GLN A 117 15.31 -1.03 -4.02
CA GLN A 117 13.88 -1.15 -4.23
C GLN A 117 13.22 -1.96 -3.13
N ARG A 118 12.03 -1.58 -2.77
CA ARG A 118 11.19 -2.28 -1.81
C ARG A 118 9.81 -2.49 -2.38
N PHE A 119 9.24 -3.62 -2.06
CA PHE A 119 7.90 -3.97 -2.53
C PHE A 119 7.04 -4.30 -1.33
N LEU A 120 6.00 -3.49 -1.15
CA LEU A 120 4.99 -3.72 -0.13
C LEU A 120 3.81 -4.40 -0.80
N THR A 121 3.53 -5.64 -0.42
CA THR A 121 2.43 -6.39 -0.99
C THR A 121 1.39 -6.64 0.09
N CYS A 122 0.16 -6.27 -0.19
CA CYS A 122 -0.96 -6.51 0.70
C CYS A 122 -1.96 -7.43 0.01
N VAL A 123 -2.25 -8.53 0.66
CA VAL A 123 -3.27 -9.48 0.20
C VAL A 123 -4.54 -9.18 0.98
N VAL A 124 -5.59 -8.85 0.26
CA VAL A 124 -6.90 -8.55 0.85
C VAL A 124 -7.83 -9.71 0.53
N ASP A 125 -8.35 -10.34 1.55
CA ASP A 125 -9.18 -11.54 1.40
C ASP A 125 -10.46 -11.39 2.21
N CYS A 126 -11.48 -12.14 1.82
CA CYS A 126 -12.73 -12.13 2.56
C CYS A 126 -12.54 -12.79 3.90
N LYS A 127 -13.11 -12.19 4.92
CA LYS A 127 -13.09 -12.77 6.26
C LYS A 127 -14.22 -13.77 6.39
N HIS A 128 -13.88 -14.95 6.85
CA HIS A 128 -14.86 -16.01 7.03
C HIS A 128 -15.32 -16.11 8.47
#